data_529db0e5cd06ff31c612c8004dfd9aba
#
_entry.id   529db0e5cd06ff31c612c8004dfd9aba
#
_cell.length_a   1.000
_cell.length_b   1.000
_cell.length_c   1.000
_cell.angle_alpha   90.00
_cell.angle_beta   90.00
_cell.angle_gamma   90.00
#
_symmetry.space_group_name_H-M   'P 1'
#
loop_
_entity.id
_entity.type
_entity.pdbx_description
1 polymer ?
#
loop_
_entity_poly.entity_id
_entity_poly.type
_entity_poly.pdbx_seq_one_letter_code
_entity_poly.pdbx_strand_id
1 'polypeptide(L)'
;MGLVGLSGNTVTVEVDISDGLPHYNLLGLPDAALNESRDRVRAAFTNSGENWPNRKVTVSLSPAWLPKSGSSFDLAIALAILVAHGQLPQDSIDSTLILGELALDGTIRGVNGVLPALIAGQRDGIQRSIIPVANIGEGALLETMKVLAFATL
;
A
#
# COMPACT_ATOMS: atom_id res chain seq x y z
N MET A 1 0.01 -8.43 -5.22
CA MET A 1 0.02 -7.15 -5.93
C MET A 1 -1.05 -6.24 -5.37
N GLY A 2 -0.68 -5.09 -4.90
CA GLY A 2 -1.59 -4.06 -4.43
C GLY A 2 -1.68 -2.94 -5.46
N LEU A 3 -2.82 -2.23 -5.51
CA LEU A 3 -3.02 -1.08 -6.36
C LEU A 3 -3.26 0.16 -5.52
N VAL A 4 -2.64 1.28 -5.90
CA VAL A 4 -2.83 2.58 -5.25
C VAL A 4 -3.25 3.60 -6.31
N GLY A 5 -4.27 4.38 -6.02
CA GLY A 5 -4.71 5.45 -6.89
C GLY A 5 -4.09 6.79 -6.50
N LEU A 6 -3.50 7.49 -7.46
CA LEU A 6 -2.99 8.85 -7.32
C LEU A 6 -3.52 9.72 -8.44
N SER A 7 -4.17 10.83 -8.10
CA SER A 7 -4.54 11.88 -9.07
C SER A 7 -5.09 11.35 -10.41
N GLY A 8 -5.88 10.29 -10.37
CA GLY A 8 -6.50 9.69 -11.56
C GLY A 8 -5.68 8.59 -12.25
N ASN A 9 -4.53 8.19 -11.70
CA ASN A 9 -3.73 7.08 -12.20
C ASN A 9 -3.60 6.00 -11.14
N THR A 10 -3.77 4.74 -11.53
CA THR A 10 -3.48 3.60 -10.64
C THR A 10 -1.99 3.25 -10.72
N VAL A 11 -1.43 2.91 -9.57
CA VAL A 11 -0.04 2.45 -9.44
C VAL A 11 -0.07 1.02 -8.94
N THR A 12 0.62 0.13 -9.64
CA THR A 12 0.76 -1.26 -9.23
C THR A 12 1.97 -1.40 -8.31
N VAL A 13 1.74 -2.00 -7.14
CA VAL A 13 2.80 -2.32 -6.17
C VAL A 13 3.12 -3.80 -6.27
N GLU A 14 4.37 -4.11 -6.56
CA GLU A 14 4.89 -5.48 -6.64
C GLU A 14 6.04 -5.63 -5.65
N VAL A 15 6.12 -6.77 -4.99
CA VAL A 15 7.20 -7.08 -4.05
C VAL A 15 7.82 -8.42 -4.40
N ASP A 16 9.14 -8.45 -4.47
CA ASP A 16 9.95 -9.66 -4.58
C ASP A 16 10.83 -9.80 -3.34
N ILE A 17 10.86 -10.98 -2.77
CA ILE A 17 11.76 -11.34 -1.66
C ILE A 17 12.66 -12.46 -2.15
N SER A 18 13.97 -12.19 -2.20
CA SER A 18 14.97 -13.13 -2.71
C SER A 18 16.08 -13.37 -1.69
N ASP A 19 16.84 -14.45 -1.88
CA ASP A 19 17.98 -14.76 -1.05
C ASP A 19 19.11 -13.75 -1.25
N GLY A 20 19.85 -13.48 -0.18
CA GLY A 20 20.95 -12.54 -0.20
C GLY A 20 21.03 -11.75 1.11
N LEU A 21 21.98 -10.82 1.16
CA LEU A 21 22.11 -9.91 2.30
C LEU A 21 20.84 -9.07 2.45
N PRO A 22 20.38 -8.85 3.69
CA PRO A 22 19.22 -8.00 3.93
C PRO A 22 19.39 -6.63 3.31
N HIS A 23 18.46 -6.28 2.44
CA HIS A 23 18.47 -5.01 1.72
C HIS A 23 17.05 -4.66 1.28
N TYR A 24 16.76 -3.36 1.18
CA TYR A 24 15.47 -2.86 0.70
C TYR A 24 15.70 -1.91 -0.47
N ASN A 25 15.10 -2.24 -1.60
CA ASN A 25 15.08 -1.40 -2.79
C ASN A 25 13.66 -0.94 -3.11
N LEU A 26 13.51 0.34 -3.41
CA LEU A 26 12.26 0.92 -3.88
C LEU A 26 12.47 1.51 -5.28
N LEU A 27 11.76 0.95 -6.27
CA LEU A 27 11.87 1.31 -7.67
C LEU A 27 10.60 2.02 -8.15
N GLY A 28 10.71 2.92 -9.12
CA GLY A 28 9.58 3.56 -9.78
C GLY A 28 9.44 5.05 -9.50
N LEU A 29 10.55 5.80 -9.48
CA LEU A 29 10.60 7.25 -9.28
C LEU A 29 9.91 7.74 -8.00
N PRO A 30 10.26 7.20 -6.81
CA PRO A 30 9.69 7.68 -5.56
C PRO A 30 10.29 9.03 -5.16
N ASP A 31 9.47 9.89 -4.52
CA ASP A 31 9.97 11.10 -3.87
C ASP A 31 10.61 10.79 -2.50
N ALA A 32 11.09 11.84 -1.81
CA ALA A 32 11.72 11.67 -0.51
C ALA A 32 10.77 11.10 0.54
N ALA A 33 9.52 11.55 0.59
CA ALA A 33 8.53 11.04 1.54
C ALA A 33 8.20 9.57 1.30
N LEU A 34 8.13 9.15 0.05
CA LEU A 34 7.89 7.74 -0.31
C LEU A 34 9.14 6.87 -0.02
N ASN A 35 10.34 7.39 -0.21
CA ASN A 35 11.57 6.69 0.16
C ASN A 35 11.66 6.41 1.67
N GLU A 36 11.05 7.21 2.51
CA GLU A 36 10.98 6.99 3.95
C GLU A 36 10.01 5.86 4.33
N SER A 37 9.20 5.36 3.41
CA SER A 37 8.21 4.30 3.66
C SER A 37 8.83 3.05 4.25
N ARG A 38 10.06 2.72 3.88
CA ARG A 38 10.78 1.57 4.46
C ARG A 38 10.81 1.62 5.99
N ASP A 39 11.16 2.77 6.54
CA ASP A 39 11.31 2.91 7.99
C ASP A 39 9.96 2.88 8.70
N ARG A 40 8.92 3.51 8.11
CA ARG A 40 7.57 3.46 8.64
C ARG A 40 7.00 2.05 8.60
N VAL A 41 7.10 1.38 7.45
CA VAL A 41 6.58 0.01 7.25
C VAL A 41 7.29 -0.97 8.17
N ARG A 42 8.63 -0.89 8.26
CA ARG A 42 9.42 -1.78 9.13
C ARG A 42 9.05 -1.63 10.60
N ALA A 43 8.93 -0.40 11.09
CA ALA A 43 8.52 -0.15 12.47
C ALA A 43 7.09 -0.63 12.73
N ALA A 44 6.16 -0.40 11.78
CA ALA A 44 4.79 -0.87 11.88
C ALA A 44 4.71 -2.40 11.95
N PHE A 45 5.50 -3.12 11.16
CA PHE A 45 5.61 -4.58 11.23
C PHE A 45 6.02 -5.03 12.62
N THR A 46 7.13 -4.52 13.13
CA THR A 46 7.66 -4.88 14.44
C THR A 46 6.65 -4.63 15.55
N ASN A 47 6.00 -3.47 15.54
CA ASN A 47 5.05 -3.06 16.57
C ASN A 47 3.68 -3.72 16.44
N SER A 48 3.38 -4.32 15.28
CA SER A 48 2.17 -5.12 15.06
C SER A 48 2.38 -6.62 15.31
N GLY A 49 3.60 -7.02 15.73
CA GLY A 49 3.93 -8.42 15.97
C GLY A 49 4.25 -9.22 14.71
N GLU A 50 4.44 -8.55 13.57
CA GLU A 50 4.79 -9.19 12.31
C GLU A 50 6.31 -9.25 12.13
N ASN A 51 6.78 -10.27 11.40
CA ASN A 51 8.19 -10.46 11.14
C ASN A 51 8.62 -9.73 9.87
N TRP A 52 9.61 -8.83 10.00
CA TRP A 52 10.24 -8.22 8.84
C TRP A 52 11.15 -9.23 8.14
N PRO A 53 11.06 -9.36 6.81
CA PRO A 53 11.92 -10.29 6.08
C PRO A 53 13.41 -9.93 6.23
N ASN A 54 14.21 -10.88 6.75
CA ASN A 54 15.66 -10.71 6.85
C ASN A 54 16.35 -11.18 5.57
N ARG A 55 15.89 -10.68 4.44
CA ARG A 55 16.29 -11.05 3.09
C ARG A 55 16.31 -9.81 2.21
N LYS A 56 16.67 -9.96 0.94
CA LYS A 56 16.59 -8.88 -0.04
C LYS A 56 15.13 -8.64 -0.44
N VAL A 57 14.62 -7.45 -0.13
CA VAL A 57 13.26 -7.02 -0.48
C VAL A 57 13.35 -5.97 -1.59
N THR A 58 12.68 -6.23 -2.70
CA THR A 58 12.56 -5.27 -3.79
C THR A 58 11.08 -4.90 -3.97
N VAL A 59 10.78 -3.61 -3.87
CA VAL A 59 9.45 -3.06 -4.11
C VAL A 59 9.47 -2.29 -5.41
N SER A 60 8.59 -2.64 -6.34
CA SER A 60 8.46 -1.95 -7.62
C SER A 60 7.10 -1.26 -7.71
N LEU A 61 7.13 0.02 -8.07
CA LEU A 61 5.95 0.85 -8.30
C LEU A 61 5.81 1.12 -9.79
N SER A 62 4.80 0.55 -10.41
CA SER A 62 4.59 0.66 -11.87
C SER A 62 3.42 1.61 -12.20
N PRO A 63 3.49 2.36 -13.30
CA PRO A 63 4.54 2.36 -14.30
C PRO A 63 5.79 3.14 -13.84
N ALA A 64 6.96 2.70 -14.29
CA ALA A 64 8.24 3.26 -13.83
C ALA A 64 8.46 4.72 -14.23
N TRP A 65 7.84 5.18 -15.32
CA TRP A 65 7.99 6.54 -15.82
C TRP A 65 7.17 7.59 -15.04
N LEU A 66 6.16 7.15 -14.28
CA LEU A 66 5.29 8.03 -13.51
C LEU A 66 5.92 8.33 -12.15
N PRO A 67 6.22 9.61 -11.84
CA PRO A 67 6.68 9.98 -10.50
C PRO A 67 5.62 9.68 -9.44
N LYS A 68 6.02 9.13 -8.30
CA LYS A 68 5.14 8.83 -7.18
C LYS A 68 5.57 9.63 -5.96
N SER A 69 4.59 10.10 -5.21
CA SER A 69 4.84 10.99 -4.08
C SER A 69 3.99 10.65 -2.87
N GLY A 70 4.49 11.02 -1.70
CA GLY A 70 3.77 10.96 -0.45
C GLY A 70 3.82 9.60 0.24
N SER A 71 3.07 9.53 1.33
CA SER A 71 3.05 8.38 2.25
C SER A 71 1.85 7.45 2.09
N SER A 72 0.94 7.76 1.18
CA SER A 72 -0.29 6.98 0.97
C SER A 72 -0.06 5.55 0.44
N PHE A 73 1.15 5.24 0.02
CA PHE A 73 1.56 3.91 -0.44
C PHE A 73 1.96 2.95 0.68
N ASP A 74 2.18 3.45 1.89
CA ASP A 74 2.74 2.66 3.00
C ASP A 74 1.96 1.37 3.24
N LEU A 75 0.63 1.46 3.32
CA LEU A 75 -0.21 0.29 3.58
C LEU A 75 -0.15 -0.73 2.45
N ALA A 76 -0.18 -0.28 1.20
CA ALA A 76 -0.08 -1.17 0.03
C ALA A 76 1.27 -1.89 0.01
N ILE A 77 2.35 -1.19 0.31
CA ILE A 77 3.70 -1.79 0.40
C ILE A 77 3.74 -2.82 1.52
N ALA A 78 3.23 -2.49 2.71
CA ALA A 78 3.19 -3.40 3.86
C ALA A 78 2.43 -4.69 3.54
N LEU A 79 1.24 -4.58 2.98
CA LEU A 79 0.41 -5.74 2.63
C LEU A 79 1.08 -6.59 1.53
N ALA A 80 1.69 -5.95 0.54
CA ALA A 80 2.42 -6.66 -0.51
C ALA A 80 3.64 -7.42 0.05
N ILE A 81 4.34 -6.87 1.03
CA ILE A 81 5.45 -7.55 1.72
C ILE A 81 4.92 -8.74 2.53
N LEU A 82 3.82 -8.58 3.26
CA LEU A 82 3.18 -9.68 4.01
C LEU A 82 2.81 -10.85 3.09
N VAL A 83 2.25 -10.56 1.92
CA VAL A 83 1.93 -11.59 0.92
C VAL A 83 3.19 -12.25 0.39
N ALA A 84 4.19 -11.48 -0.01
CA ALA A 84 5.44 -12.01 -0.56
C ALA A 84 6.21 -12.85 0.49
N HIS A 85 6.07 -12.52 1.77
CA HIS A 85 6.68 -13.25 2.89
C HIS A 85 5.85 -14.45 3.38
N GLY A 86 4.71 -14.71 2.74
CA GLY A 86 3.84 -15.85 3.05
C GLY A 86 2.96 -15.70 4.29
N GLN A 87 2.83 -14.48 4.82
CA GLN A 87 2.02 -14.19 6.02
C GLN A 87 0.57 -13.82 5.68
N LEU A 88 0.29 -13.51 4.42
CA LEU A 88 -1.05 -13.23 3.89
C LEU A 88 -1.25 -13.96 2.56
N PRO A 89 -2.45 -14.52 2.29
CA PRO A 89 -2.76 -15.05 0.96
C PRO A 89 -2.79 -13.95 -0.10
N GLN A 90 -2.31 -14.24 -1.31
CA GLN A 90 -2.34 -13.30 -2.45
C GLN A 90 -3.77 -12.80 -2.73
N ASP A 91 -4.76 -13.68 -2.65
CA ASP A 91 -6.17 -13.35 -2.91
C ASP A 91 -6.72 -12.27 -1.98
N SER A 92 -6.08 -12.03 -0.83
CA SER A 92 -6.50 -11.01 0.13
C SER A 92 -6.38 -9.59 -0.43
N ILE A 93 -5.40 -9.36 -1.32
CA ILE A 93 -5.11 -8.03 -1.87
C ILE A 93 -5.15 -7.98 -3.40
N ASP A 94 -5.41 -9.09 -4.05
CA ASP A 94 -5.44 -9.13 -5.51
C ASP A 94 -6.56 -8.24 -6.06
N SER A 95 -6.25 -7.46 -7.10
CA SER A 95 -7.18 -6.51 -7.71
C SER A 95 -7.86 -5.58 -6.69
N THR A 96 -7.13 -5.17 -5.66
CA THR A 96 -7.63 -4.29 -4.59
C THR A 96 -6.90 -2.96 -4.62
N LEU A 97 -7.65 -1.86 -4.57
CA LEU A 97 -7.10 -0.52 -4.39
C LEU A 97 -6.80 -0.30 -2.92
N ILE A 98 -5.56 0.06 -2.60
CA ILE A 98 -5.10 0.17 -1.21
C ILE A 98 -4.50 1.54 -0.98
N LEU A 99 -4.98 2.24 0.05
CA LEU A 99 -4.51 3.56 0.46
C LEU A 99 -4.34 3.61 1.96
N GLY A 100 -3.27 4.23 2.43
CA GLY A 100 -3.04 4.46 3.85
C GLY A 100 -1.58 4.77 4.17
N GLU A 101 -1.38 5.67 5.12
CA GLU A 101 -0.08 5.93 5.73
C GLU A 101 0.06 5.09 7.00
N LEU A 102 1.24 4.55 7.26
CA LEU A 102 1.52 3.82 8.49
C LEU A 102 2.26 4.69 9.50
N ALA A 103 1.73 4.76 10.72
CA ALA A 103 2.47 5.24 11.86
C ALA A 103 3.43 4.15 12.36
N LEU A 104 4.44 4.54 13.12
CA LEU A 104 5.47 3.62 13.63
C LEU A 104 4.89 2.54 14.55
N ASP A 105 3.77 2.81 15.21
CA ASP A 105 3.08 1.86 16.10
C ASP A 105 2.17 0.86 15.35
N GLY A 106 2.08 0.94 14.04
CA GLY A 106 1.21 0.11 13.21
C GLY A 106 -0.18 0.69 12.96
N THR A 107 -0.51 1.86 13.50
CA THR A 107 -1.76 2.56 13.22
C THR A 107 -1.81 3.00 11.76
N ILE A 108 -2.96 2.81 11.12
CA ILE A 108 -3.22 3.29 9.76
C ILE A 108 -3.79 4.70 9.84
N ARG A 109 -3.04 5.67 9.33
CA ARG A 109 -3.44 7.08 9.32
C ARG A 109 -4.25 7.41 8.08
N GLY A 110 -5.19 8.36 8.23
CA GLY A 110 -5.92 8.95 7.12
C GLY A 110 -4.99 9.64 6.13
N VAL A 111 -5.38 9.61 4.85
CA VAL A 111 -4.63 10.25 3.77
C VAL A 111 -5.54 11.15 2.95
N ASN A 112 -4.95 12.10 2.25
CA ASN A 112 -5.66 12.97 1.32
C ASN A 112 -5.90 12.27 -0.01
N GLY A 113 -6.96 12.66 -0.72
CA GLY A 113 -7.22 12.20 -2.08
C GLY A 113 -7.83 10.80 -2.17
N VAL A 114 -8.44 10.28 -1.11
CA VAL A 114 -9.07 8.96 -1.12
C VAL A 114 -10.23 8.90 -2.11
N LEU A 115 -11.16 9.85 -2.07
CA LEU A 115 -12.31 9.84 -2.97
C LEU A 115 -11.90 9.90 -4.45
N PRO A 116 -11.03 10.81 -4.90
CA PRO A 116 -10.54 10.78 -6.28
C PRO A 116 -9.86 9.46 -6.66
N ALA A 117 -9.10 8.86 -5.76
CA ALA A 117 -8.44 7.58 -5.99
C ALA A 117 -9.46 6.43 -6.15
N LEU A 118 -10.50 6.40 -5.32
CA LEU A 118 -11.57 5.41 -5.42
C LEU A 118 -12.34 5.55 -6.73
N ILE A 119 -12.63 6.76 -7.16
CA ILE A 119 -13.30 7.04 -8.44
C ILE A 119 -12.44 6.55 -9.61
N ALA A 120 -11.13 6.84 -9.57
CA ALA A 120 -10.20 6.37 -10.59
C ALA A 120 -10.13 4.83 -10.62
N GLY A 121 -10.03 4.19 -9.47
CA GLY A 121 -10.04 2.73 -9.36
C GLY A 121 -11.33 2.11 -9.92
N GLN A 122 -12.47 2.69 -9.61
CA GLN A 122 -13.76 2.24 -10.16
C GLN A 122 -13.81 2.35 -11.68
N ARG A 123 -13.31 3.45 -12.24
CA ARG A 123 -13.20 3.63 -13.70
C ARG A 123 -12.32 2.56 -14.32
N ASP A 124 -11.25 2.15 -13.62
CA ASP A 124 -10.32 1.11 -14.08
C ASP A 124 -10.84 -0.32 -13.79
N GLY A 125 -12.07 -0.46 -13.31
CA GLY A 125 -12.72 -1.76 -13.09
C GLY A 125 -12.39 -2.42 -11.76
N ILE A 126 -11.77 -1.70 -10.83
CA ILE A 126 -11.46 -2.21 -9.48
C ILE A 126 -12.74 -2.17 -8.64
N GLN A 127 -13.08 -3.30 -8.04
CA GLN A 127 -14.33 -3.47 -7.30
C GLN A 127 -14.14 -3.54 -5.78
N ARG A 128 -12.90 -3.55 -5.31
CA ARG A 128 -12.56 -3.68 -3.89
C ARG A 128 -11.48 -2.68 -3.49
N SER A 129 -11.63 -2.10 -2.31
CA SER A 129 -10.64 -1.18 -1.77
C SER A 129 -10.42 -1.38 -0.27
N ILE A 130 -9.21 -1.04 0.18
CA ILE A 130 -8.81 -0.98 1.58
C ILE A 130 -8.37 0.45 1.86
N ILE A 131 -8.98 1.09 2.85
CA ILE A 131 -8.72 2.48 3.22
C ILE A 131 -8.60 2.63 4.75
N PRO A 132 -8.01 3.73 5.23
CA PRO A 132 -8.02 4.02 6.66
C PRO A 132 -9.45 4.26 7.18
N VAL A 133 -9.71 3.86 8.42
CA VAL A 133 -10.98 4.16 9.09
C VAL A 133 -11.26 5.67 9.09
N ALA A 134 -10.22 6.50 9.23
CA ALA A 134 -10.36 7.96 9.18
C ALA A 134 -10.97 8.49 7.86
N ASN A 135 -10.89 7.71 6.77
CA ASN A 135 -11.42 8.06 5.46
C ASN A 135 -12.74 7.34 5.12
N ILE A 136 -13.38 6.68 6.08
CA ILE A 136 -14.56 5.86 5.80
C ILE A 136 -15.72 6.68 5.21
N GLY A 137 -15.84 7.94 5.58
CA GLY A 137 -16.87 8.85 5.03
C GLY A 137 -16.75 9.05 3.53
N GLU A 138 -15.51 9.08 2.99
CA GLU A 138 -15.26 9.15 1.56
C GLU A 138 -15.60 7.82 0.87
N GLY A 139 -15.27 6.69 1.49
CA GLY A 139 -15.60 5.36 0.98
C GLY A 139 -17.08 5.09 0.90
N ALA A 140 -17.86 5.62 1.82
CA ALA A 140 -19.33 5.47 1.85
C ALA A 140 -20.05 6.14 0.68
N LEU A 141 -19.39 7.05 -0.05
CA LEU A 141 -19.95 7.71 -1.23
C LEU A 141 -19.94 6.83 -2.47
N LEU A 142 -19.25 5.69 -2.47
CA LEU A 142 -19.19 4.76 -3.59
C LEU A 142 -20.03 3.51 -3.31
N GLU A 143 -21.15 3.39 -4.01
CA GLU A 143 -22.11 2.29 -3.81
C GLU A 143 -21.69 0.99 -4.51
N THR A 144 -20.89 1.09 -5.57
CA THR A 144 -20.53 -0.08 -6.41
C THR A 144 -19.19 -0.73 -6.05
N MET A 145 -18.40 -0.10 -5.17
CA MET A 145 -17.12 -0.63 -4.73
C MET A 145 -17.24 -1.17 -3.31
N LYS A 146 -16.74 -2.38 -3.08
CA LYS A 146 -16.61 -2.93 -1.73
C LYS A 146 -15.46 -2.24 -1.01
N VAL A 147 -15.77 -1.36 -0.08
CA VAL A 147 -14.78 -0.61 0.70
C VAL A 147 -14.59 -1.26 2.07
N LEU A 148 -13.35 -1.64 2.37
CA LEU A 148 -12.94 -2.15 3.68
C LEU A 148 -12.09 -1.09 4.38
N ALA A 149 -12.39 -0.83 5.64
CA ALA A 149 -11.68 0.18 6.43
C ALA A 149 -11.02 -0.46 7.65
N PHE A 150 -9.76 -0.13 7.88
CA PHE A 150 -8.98 -0.65 9.00
C PHE A 150 -8.29 0.48 9.76
N ALA A 151 -8.08 0.27 11.07
CA ALA A 151 -7.41 1.20 11.96
C ALA A 151 -5.93 0.85 12.20
N THR A 152 -5.57 -0.42 12.06
CA THR A 152 -4.21 -0.93 12.31
C THR A 152 -3.82 -1.99 11.29
N LEU A 153 -2.51 -2.12 11.09
CA LEU A 153 -1.92 -3.17 10.28
C LEU A 153 -2.19 -4.55 10.88
#